data_2038ed23d94abfeb94b6dc554209080b
#
_entry.id   2038ed23d94abfeb94b6dc554209080b
#
_cell.length_a   1.000
_cell.length_b   1.000
_cell.length_c   1.000
_cell.angle_alpha   90.00
_cell.angle_beta   90.00
_cell.angle_gamma   90.00
#
_symmetry.space_group_name_H-M   'P 1'
#
loop_
_entity.id
_entity.type
_entity.pdbx_description
1 polymer ?
#
loop_
_entity_poly.entity_id
_entity_poly.type
_entity_poly.pdbx_seq_one_letter_code
_entity_poly.pdbx_strand_id
1 'polypeptide(L)'
;MKVERTVRRILPRATVVLVAASLAGLVAGAAMAQEMEPRAYSSAPLGTNFVAVAVGNTRGEILFDPSVPVTDVVADLNLASVGYARSYGLAGRQGLMSVGFAYARGDIEGEVFEEAQRIGRSGLGDMRARVSLNLLGPGTMTPAEFAKAPRRTIAGVSLTVQPPTGQYDPERLINLGTNRWGFKPEVGLSVPVGGWFLDAYASAWFFTVNDEFYPGEAARRQDPLASVQGHASYTFKSRAWVAFDATWYGGGESTVDDGEPSARQSSTRFGGTVSIPITARQSIKIAASTGASARTGSDFNTALLAWQFTWFDRPPARQP
;
A
#
# COMPACT_ATOMS: atom_id res chain seq x y z
N MET A 1 -52.55 -41.99 -7.44
CA MET A 1 -52.25 -40.72 -6.74
C MET A 1 -50.77 -40.80 -6.37
N LYS A 2 -49.86 -40.32 -7.24
CA LYS A 2 -48.37 -40.28 -7.03
C LYS A 2 -48.02 -38.94 -6.43
N VAL A 3 -47.44 -38.97 -5.22
CA VAL A 3 -46.89 -37.79 -4.55
C VAL A 3 -45.45 -37.64 -5.04
N GLU A 4 -45.18 -36.65 -5.88
CA GLU A 4 -43.85 -36.21 -6.26
C GLU A 4 -43.21 -35.46 -5.08
N ARG A 5 -42.22 -36.08 -4.48
CA ARG A 5 -41.32 -35.44 -3.51
C ARG A 5 -40.25 -34.65 -4.31
N THR A 6 -40.42 -33.34 -4.39
CA THR A 6 -39.36 -32.42 -4.85
C THR A 6 -38.24 -32.38 -3.85
N VAL A 7 -37.15 -33.11 -4.14
CA VAL A 7 -35.90 -33.04 -3.38
C VAL A 7 -35.22 -31.72 -3.76
N ARG A 8 -35.38 -30.68 -2.94
CA ARG A 8 -34.52 -29.48 -2.97
C ARG A 8 -33.09 -29.94 -2.61
N ARG A 9 -32.23 -30.05 -3.62
CA ARG A 9 -30.77 -30.17 -3.42
C ARG A 9 -30.30 -28.89 -2.74
N ILE A 10 -30.03 -28.97 -1.45
CA ILE A 10 -29.29 -27.98 -0.69
C ILE A 10 -27.83 -28.11 -1.15
N LEU A 11 -27.41 -27.23 -2.05
CA LEU A 11 -26.00 -27.07 -2.38
C LEU A 11 -25.26 -26.68 -1.10
N PRO A 12 -24.18 -27.38 -0.75
CA PRO A 12 -23.37 -26.98 0.39
C PRO A 12 -22.86 -25.55 0.12
N ARG A 13 -23.14 -24.63 1.04
CA ARG A 13 -22.57 -23.28 1.04
C ARG A 13 -21.06 -23.45 1.11
N ALA A 14 -20.38 -23.39 -0.04
CA ALA A 14 -18.94 -23.32 -0.10
C ALA A 14 -18.52 -22.11 0.73
N THR A 15 -17.89 -22.37 1.86
CA THR A 15 -17.37 -21.35 2.76
C THR A 15 -16.16 -20.72 2.07
N VAL A 16 -16.39 -19.65 1.33
CA VAL A 16 -15.34 -18.87 0.67
C VAL A 16 -14.52 -18.21 1.75
N VAL A 17 -13.32 -18.72 1.96
CA VAL A 17 -12.32 -18.07 2.84
C VAL A 17 -11.84 -16.84 2.12
N LEU A 18 -12.33 -15.66 2.52
CA LEU A 18 -11.83 -14.38 2.03
C LEU A 18 -10.47 -14.13 2.65
N VAL A 19 -9.43 -14.26 1.85
CA VAL A 19 -8.15 -13.63 2.14
C VAL A 19 -8.29 -12.18 1.70
N ALA A 20 -8.43 -11.29 2.66
CA ALA A 20 -8.34 -9.86 2.42
C ALA A 20 -6.88 -9.54 2.10
N ALA A 21 -6.51 -9.61 0.82
CA ALA A 21 -5.23 -9.08 0.36
C ALA A 21 -5.22 -7.57 0.67
N SER A 22 -4.11 -7.11 1.19
CA SER A 22 -3.98 -5.74 1.71
C SER A 22 -3.80 -4.76 0.56
N LEU A 23 -4.89 -4.27 -0.01
CA LEU A 23 -4.88 -3.16 -0.97
C LEU A 23 -4.73 -1.79 -0.29
N ALA A 24 -4.76 -1.73 1.04
CA ALA A 24 -4.70 -0.45 1.76
C ALA A 24 -3.40 0.31 1.54
N GLY A 25 -2.28 -0.37 1.31
CA GLY A 25 -1.01 0.31 1.03
C GLY A 25 -0.90 0.94 -0.35
N LEU A 26 -1.68 0.47 -1.35
CA LEU A 26 -1.77 1.13 -2.65
C LEU A 26 -2.55 2.45 -2.59
N VAL A 27 -3.23 2.67 -1.48
CA VAL A 27 -4.22 3.71 -1.28
C VAL A 27 -3.66 4.94 -0.58
N ALA A 28 -2.57 4.82 0.17
CA ALA A 28 -1.97 5.91 0.96
C ALA A 28 -0.87 6.66 0.19
N GLY A 29 -1.10 7.02 -1.05
CA GLY A 29 -0.01 7.24 -1.99
C GLY A 29 0.48 8.57 -2.33
N ALA A 30 0.16 9.73 -2.02
CA ALA A 30 0.75 10.89 -2.70
C ALA A 30 1.99 11.52 -2.04
N ALA A 31 2.24 11.32 -0.78
CA ALA A 31 3.36 11.99 -0.12
C ALA A 31 4.45 11.03 0.42
N MET A 32 4.25 9.69 0.34
CA MET A 32 5.02 8.81 1.19
C MET A 32 5.43 7.50 0.52
N ALA A 33 6.72 7.30 0.39
CA ALA A 33 7.35 5.99 0.27
C ALA A 33 7.08 5.08 1.50
N GLN A 34 6.34 5.57 2.50
CA GLN A 34 6.18 4.97 3.81
C GLN A 34 4.87 4.19 3.90
N GLU A 35 4.88 2.96 3.43
CA GLU A 35 3.74 2.04 3.43
C GLU A 35 3.83 1.05 4.58
N MET A 36 2.67 0.69 5.17
CA MET A 36 2.55 -0.45 6.08
C MET A 36 1.48 -1.39 5.51
N GLU A 37 1.91 -2.54 5.02
CA GLU A 37 1.03 -3.50 4.35
C GLU A 37 1.07 -4.88 5.02
N PRO A 38 0.39 -5.08 6.15
CA PRO A 38 0.29 -6.43 6.71
C PRO A 38 -0.35 -7.37 5.71
N ARG A 39 0.19 -8.60 5.61
CA ARG A 39 -0.30 -9.66 4.73
C ARG A 39 -0.14 -9.40 3.22
N ALA A 40 0.85 -8.60 2.82
CA ALA A 40 1.07 -8.25 1.40
C ALA A 40 1.33 -9.47 0.48
N TYR A 41 1.84 -10.57 1.05
CA TYR A 41 2.11 -11.82 0.33
C TYR A 41 1.08 -12.94 0.59
N SER A 42 -0.07 -12.60 1.19
CA SER A 42 -1.12 -13.60 1.44
C SER A 42 -1.59 -14.26 0.16
N SER A 43 -1.77 -15.59 0.22
CA SER A 43 -2.33 -16.34 -0.91
C SER A 43 -3.79 -15.98 -1.17
N ALA A 44 -4.17 -15.99 -2.44
CA ALA A 44 -5.55 -15.87 -2.91
C ALA A 44 -5.84 -16.92 -4.00
N PRO A 45 -7.06 -17.39 -4.15
CA PRO A 45 -7.43 -18.26 -5.26
C PRO A 45 -7.11 -17.61 -6.62
N LEU A 46 -6.78 -18.44 -7.61
CA LEU A 46 -6.53 -17.96 -8.97
C LEU A 46 -7.77 -17.26 -9.54
N GLY A 47 -7.57 -16.13 -10.23
CA GLY A 47 -8.66 -15.32 -10.80
C GLY A 47 -9.50 -14.58 -9.76
N THR A 48 -8.96 -14.37 -8.55
CA THR A 48 -9.59 -13.48 -7.56
C THR A 48 -9.31 -12.03 -7.93
N ASN A 49 -10.38 -11.25 -7.99
CA ASN A 49 -10.33 -9.82 -8.25
C ASN A 49 -10.72 -9.06 -6.98
N PHE A 50 -10.07 -7.93 -6.75
CA PHE A 50 -10.32 -7.04 -5.63
C PHE A 50 -10.46 -5.61 -6.15
N VAL A 51 -11.44 -4.89 -5.63
CA VAL A 51 -11.49 -3.45 -5.71
C VAL A 51 -11.56 -2.89 -4.29
N ALA A 52 -10.84 -1.83 -4.03
CA ALA A 52 -10.91 -1.13 -2.76
C ALA A 52 -11.06 0.37 -3.00
N VAL A 53 -11.87 1.01 -2.16
CA VAL A 53 -12.00 2.47 -2.09
C VAL A 53 -11.69 2.85 -0.66
N ALA A 54 -10.88 3.89 -0.47
CA ALA A 54 -10.60 4.37 0.87
C ALA A 54 -10.61 5.88 0.94
N VAL A 55 -10.87 6.36 2.16
CA VAL A 55 -10.75 7.75 2.56
C VAL A 55 -9.94 7.82 3.84
N GLY A 56 -9.28 8.93 4.06
CA GLY A 56 -8.48 9.11 5.27
C GLY A 56 -7.91 10.50 5.40
N ASN A 57 -7.14 10.68 6.44
CA ASN A 57 -6.42 11.90 6.72
C ASN A 57 -4.98 11.57 7.10
N THR A 58 -4.06 12.42 6.69
CA THR A 58 -2.68 12.41 7.15
C THR A 58 -2.29 13.81 7.60
N ARG A 59 -1.70 13.91 8.79
CA ARG A 59 -1.27 15.18 9.37
C ARG A 59 0.08 15.02 10.05
N GLY A 60 0.99 15.97 9.78
CA GLY A 60 2.29 16.00 10.44
C GLY A 60 3.32 16.79 9.69
N GLU A 61 4.54 16.71 10.17
CA GLU A 61 5.69 17.45 9.63
C GLU A 61 6.19 16.84 8.35
N ILE A 62 6.52 17.67 7.38
CA ILE A 62 7.17 17.29 6.12
C ILE A 62 8.58 17.87 6.13
N LEU A 63 9.56 17.00 5.97
CA LEU A 63 10.94 17.42 5.79
C LEU A 63 11.17 17.87 4.35
N PHE A 64 11.64 19.09 4.19
CA PHE A 64 12.07 19.66 2.90
C PHE A 64 13.57 19.57 2.70
N ASP A 65 13.97 19.73 1.47
CA ASP A 65 15.37 19.85 1.07
C ASP A 65 15.99 21.11 1.68
N PRO A 66 17.19 21.07 2.29
CA PRO A 66 17.83 22.25 2.89
C PRO A 66 18.13 23.39 1.91
N SER A 67 18.19 23.09 0.61
CA SER A 67 18.38 24.12 -0.42
C SER A 67 17.16 25.02 -0.60
N VAL A 68 16.04 24.66 0.02
CA VAL A 68 14.79 25.41 -0.06
C VAL A 68 14.59 26.17 1.25
N PRO A 69 14.35 27.51 1.22
CA PRO A 69 14.20 28.34 2.40
C PRO A 69 12.81 28.15 3.06
N VAL A 70 12.49 26.90 3.44
CA VAL A 70 11.21 26.55 4.06
C VAL A 70 11.48 25.67 5.27
N THR A 71 10.95 26.08 6.42
CA THR A 71 11.07 25.35 7.71
C THR A 71 9.70 25.11 8.32
N ASP A 72 9.64 24.25 9.32
CA ASP A 72 8.47 23.96 10.15
C ASP A 72 7.19 23.63 9.34
N VAL A 73 7.37 22.83 8.27
CA VAL A 73 6.26 22.52 7.38
C VAL A 73 5.38 21.42 7.94
N VAL A 74 4.13 21.77 8.20
CA VAL A 74 3.07 20.85 8.62
C VAL A 74 2.03 20.74 7.53
N ALA A 75 1.72 19.51 7.13
CA ALA A 75 0.61 19.24 6.21
C ALA A 75 -0.57 18.59 6.93
N ASP A 76 -1.78 18.97 6.52
CA ASP A 76 -3.04 18.33 6.90
C ASP A 76 -3.81 17.98 5.62
N LEU A 77 -3.73 16.72 5.20
CA LEU A 77 -4.23 16.25 3.92
C LEU A 77 -5.32 15.21 4.10
N ASN A 78 -6.47 15.46 3.50
CA ASN A 78 -7.52 14.46 3.31
C ASN A 78 -7.23 13.67 2.04
N LEU A 79 -7.36 12.36 2.14
CA LEU A 79 -7.03 11.40 1.09
C LEU A 79 -8.28 10.67 0.64
N ALA A 80 -8.41 10.47 -0.67
CA ALA A 80 -9.37 9.55 -1.26
C ALA A 80 -8.63 8.69 -2.29
N SER A 81 -8.97 7.40 -2.40
CA SER A 81 -8.22 6.53 -3.28
C SER A 81 -9.03 5.33 -3.73
N VAL A 82 -8.64 4.79 -4.86
CA VAL A 82 -9.18 3.58 -5.45
C VAL A 82 -8.05 2.67 -5.90
N GLY A 83 -8.20 1.38 -5.64
CA GLY A 83 -7.26 0.36 -6.09
C GLY A 83 -7.97 -0.86 -6.65
N TYR A 84 -7.32 -1.51 -7.61
CA TYR A 84 -7.72 -2.79 -8.15
C TYR A 84 -6.57 -3.77 -8.04
N ALA A 85 -6.88 -5.02 -7.71
CA ALA A 85 -5.90 -6.10 -7.76
C ALA A 85 -6.50 -7.39 -8.31
N ARG A 86 -5.63 -8.23 -8.88
CA ARG A 86 -6.00 -9.53 -9.42
C ARG A 86 -4.92 -10.56 -9.13
N SER A 87 -5.33 -11.73 -8.64
CA SER A 87 -4.45 -12.88 -8.52
C SER A 87 -4.26 -13.57 -9.87
N TYR A 88 -3.02 -13.98 -10.14
CA TYR A 88 -2.64 -14.69 -11.35
C TYR A 88 -1.74 -15.88 -11.03
N GLY A 89 -1.53 -16.75 -12.03
CA GLY A 89 -0.61 -17.87 -11.95
C GLY A 89 0.52 -17.73 -12.96
N LEU A 90 1.75 -17.97 -12.53
CA LEU A 90 2.94 -18.02 -13.37
C LEU A 90 3.79 -19.21 -12.97
N ALA A 91 4.04 -20.13 -13.90
CA ALA A 91 4.85 -21.35 -13.69
C ALA A 91 4.42 -22.15 -12.42
N GLY A 92 3.12 -22.31 -12.19
CA GLY A 92 2.56 -22.99 -11.02
C GLY A 92 2.64 -22.20 -9.71
N ARG A 93 3.19 -20.99 -9.71
CA ARG A 93 3.28 -20.07 -8.59
C ARG A 93 2.16 -19.07 -8.62
N GLN A 94 1.70 -18.66 -7.44
CA GLN A 94 0.68 -17.63 -7.31
C GLN A 94 1.34 -16.25 -7.27
N GLY A 95 0.76 -15.30 -7.99
CA GLY A 95 1.10 -13.89 -7.94
C GLY A 95 -0.12 -13.00 -7.76
N LEU A 96 0.13 -11.74 -7.46
CA LEU A 96 -0.86 -10.68 -7.39
C LEU A 96 -0.34 -9.47 -8.17
N MET A 97 -1.17 -8.92 -9.05
CA MET A 97 -0.93 -7.62 -9.67
C MET A 97 -1.95 -6.63 -9.14
N SER A 98 -1.54 -5.39 -9.00
CA SER A 98 -2.42 -4.33 -8.50
C SER A 98 -2.05 -2.98 -9.07
N VAL A 99 -3.04 -2.08 -9.11
CA VAL A 99 -2.88 -0.68 -9.49
C VAL A 99 -3.74 0.17 -8.57
N GLY A 100 -3.23 1.34 -8.21
CA GLY A 100 -3.93 2.27 -7.33
C GLY A 100 -3.69 3.72 -7.71
N PHE A 101 -4.70 4.55 -7.42
CA PHE A 101 -4.71 6.00 -7.63
C PHE A 101 -5.15 6.66 -6.34
N ALA A 102 -4.54 7.79 -6.01
CA ALA A 102 -4.90 8.58 -4.86
C ALA A 102 -5.11 10.05 -5.25
N TYR A 103 -6.08 10.66 -4.62
CA TYR A 103 -6.35 12.09 -4.65
C TYR A 103 -6.12 12.63 -3.25
N ALA A 104 -5.42 13.76 -3.15
CA ALA A 104 -5.20 14.45 -1.90
C ALA A 104 -5.75 15.87 -1.97
N ARG A 105 -6.25 16.37 -0.84
CA ARG A 105 -6.67 17.76 -0.68
C ARG A 105 -6.42 18.20 0.75
N GLY A 106 -5.81 19.36 0.94
CA GLY A 106 -5.61 19.94 2.26
C GLY A 106 -4.73 21.16 2.23
N ASP A 107 -4.32 21.54 3.41
CA ASP A 107 -3.52 22.72 3.66
C ASP A 107 -2.12 22.32 4.12
N ILE A 108 -1.17 23.14 3.75
CA ILE A 108 0.23 23.01 4.12
C ILE A 108 0.65 24.37 4.68
N GLU A 109 1.13 24.36 5.90
CA GLU A 109 1.60 25.52 6.65
C GLU A 109 3.11 25.37 6.88
N GLY A 110 3.85 26.47 6.83
CA GLY A 110 5.29 26.48 7.05
C GLY A 110 5.83 27.92 7.06
N GLU A 111 7.10 28.08 7.35
CA GLU A 111 7.78 29.37 7.31
C GLU A 111 8.65 29.47 6.06
N VAL A 112 8.44 30.53 5.27
CA VAL A 112 9.24 30.87 4.09
C VAL A 112 9.95 32.18 4.38
N PHE A 113 11.29 32.19 4.46
CA PHE A 113 12.09 33.34 4.88
C PHE A 113 11.61 33.93 6.22
N GLU A 114 11.31 33.11 7.22
CA GLU A 114 10.81 33.48 8.56
C GLU A 114 9.38 34.09 8.55
N GLU A 115 8.68 34.06 7.41
CA GLU A 115 7.27 34.47 7.32
C GLU A 115 6.35 33.23 7.24
N ALA A 116 5.36 33.16 8.14
CA ALA A 116 4.37 32.09 8.13
C ALA A 116 3.52 32.15 6.86
N GLN A 117 3.48 31.03 6.14
CA GLN A 117 2.72 30.86 4.90
C GLN A 117 1.78 29.69 5.01
N ARG A 118 0.59 29.81 4.41
CA ARG A 118 -0.37 28.71 4.27
C ARG A 118 -0.80 28.59 2.82
N ILE A 119 -0.71 27.37 2.29
CA ILE A 119 -1.09 27.07 0.92
C ILE A 119 -2.04 25.87 0.88
N GLY A 120 -3.11 25.98 0.09
CA GLY A 120 -3.97 24.85 -0.24
C GLY A 120 -3.41 24.05 -1.41
N ARG A 121 -3.50 22.72 -1.35
CA ARG A 121 -3.19 21.82 -2.47
C ARG A 121 -4.31 20.80 -2.65
N SER A 122 -4.62 20.51 -3.91
CA SER A 122 -5.56 19.44 -4.24
C SER A 122 -5.21 18.84 -5.59
N GLY A 123 -5.31 17.51 -5.72
CA GLY A 123 -5.05 16.85 -6.99
C GLY A 123 -4.72 15.39 -6.86
N LEU A 124 -4.42 14.77 -8.01
CA LEU A 124 -3.98 13.39 -8.08
C LEU A 124 -2.49 13.28 -7.71
N GLY A 125 -2.18 12.29 -6.88
CA GLY A 125 -0.82 11.80 -6.71
C GLY A 125 -0.41 10.83 -7.82
N ASP A 126 0.83 10.39 -7.81
CA ASP A 126 1.31 9.41 -8.78
C ASP A 126 0.59 8.06 -8.60
N MET A 127 0.24 7.45 -9.72
CA MET A 127 -0.25 6.08 -9.77
C MET A 127 0.79 5.11 -9.21
N ARG A 128 0.35 4.01 -8.62
CA ARG A 128 1.23 2.89 -8.24
C ARG A 128 0.73 1.60 -8.84
N ALA A 129 1.65 0.86 -9.45
CA ALA A 129 1.41 -0.48 -9.94
C ALA A 129 2.36 -1.45 -9.24
N ARG A 130 1.86 -2.59 -8.76
CA ARG A 130 2.67 -3.62 -8.08
C ARG A 130 2.41 -4.98 -8.72
N VAL A 131 3.47 -5.74 -8.93
CA VAL A 131 3.43 -7.15 -9.30
C VAL A 131 4.21 -7.94 -8.24
N SER A 132 3.61 -9.00 -7.71
CA SER A 132 4.25 -9.91 -6.75
C SER A 132 4.16 -11.36 -7.20
N LEU A 133 5.12 -12.18 -6.80
CA LEU A 133 5.15 -13.61 -7.05
C LEU A 133 5.61 -14.35 -5.79
N ASN A 134 4.83 -15.33 -5.34
CA ASN A 134 5.18 -16.20 -4.24
C ASN A 134 6.14 -17.29 -4.73
N LEU A 135 7.41 -17.21 -4.36
CA LEU A 135 8.46 -18.17 -4.74
C LEU A 135 8.40 -19.44 -3.90
N LEU A 136 8.03 -19.33 -2.62
CA LEU A 136 7.77 -20.41 -1.70
C LEU A 136 6.32 -20.29 -1.18
N GLY A 137 5.68 -21.42 -0.92
CA GLY A 137 4.32 -21.47 -0.38
C GLY A 137 3.39 -22.33 -1.23
N PRO A 138 2.08 -22.22 -1.01
CA PRO A 138 1.11 -22.91 -1.83
C PRO A 138 1.20 -22.40 -3.28
N GLY A 139 1.06 -23.33 -4.24
CA GLY A 139 0.96 -22.98 -5.65
C GLY A 139 -0.37 -22.32 -6.01
N THR A 140 -0.66 -22.22 -7.29
CA THR A 140 -1.98 -21.77 -7.77
C THR A 140 -3.08 -22.72 -7.32
N MET A 141 -4.16 -22.17 -6.80
CA MET A 141 -5.31 -22.93 -6.30
C MET A 141 -6.62 -22.34 -6.83
N THR A 142 -7.57 -23.20 -7.14
CA THR A 142 -8.97 -22.81 -7.34
C THR A 142 -9.58 -22.36 -6.00
N PRO A 143 -10.72 -21.64 -6.02
CA PRO A 143 -11.42 -21.28 -4.78
C PRO A 143 -11.79 -22.49 -3.89
N ALA A 144 -12.12 -23.64 -4.49
CA ALA A 144 -12.47 -24.85 -3.77
C ALA A 144 -11.28 -25.52 -3.09
N GLU A 145 -10.13 -25.56 -3.75
CA GLU A 145 -8.86 -26.03 -3.19
C GLU A 145 -8.36 -25.11 -2.08
N PHE A 146 -8.40 -23.81 -2.32
CA PHE A 146 -7.98 -22.80 -1.35
C PHE A 146 -8.77 -22.87 -0.03
N ALA A 147 -10.09 -23.11 -0.11
CA ALA A 147 -10.93 -23.25 1.07
C ALA A 147 -10.54 -24.39 2.00
N LYS A 148 -9.81 -25.40 1.49
CA LYS A 148 -9.35 -26.59 2.22
C LYS A 148 -7.85 -26.59 2.48
N ALA A 149 -7.11 -25.64 1.87
CA ALA A 149 -5.66 -25.63 1.97
C ALA A 149 -5.19 -25.24 3.38
N PRO A 150 -4.19 -25.95 3.94
CA PRO A 150 -3.57 -25.54 5.19
C PRO A 150 -2.78 -24.23 4.97
N ARG A 151 -2.69 -23.44 6.02
CA ARG A 151 -1.80 -22.28 6.03
C ARG A 151 -0.36 -22.75 5.94
N ARG A 152 0.44 -22.10 5.10
CA ARG A 152 1.86 -22.43 4.88
C ARG A 152 2.68 -21.16 4.91
N THR A 153 3.94 -21.31 5.25
CA THR A 153 4.93 -20.23 5.08
C THR A 153 5.02 -19.83 3.61
N ILE A 154 5.05 -18.54 3.37
CA ILE A 154 5.17 -17.93 2.04
C ILE A 154 6.44 -17.07 2.04
N ALA A 155 7.27 -17.24 1.02
CA ALA A 155 8.30 -16.26 0.67
C ALA A 155 8.03 -15.78 -0.75
N GLY A 156 8.10 -14.47 -0.95
CA GLY A 156 7.76 -13.86 -2.22
C GLY A 156 8.63 -12.65 -2.53
N VAL A 157 8.53 -12.22 -3.76
CA VAL A 157 9.16 -11.00 -4.28
C VAL A 157 8.12 -10.12 -4.93
N SER A 158 8.35 -8.83 -4.93
CA SER A 158 7.51 -7.90 -5.70
C SER A 158 8.32 -6.75 -6.26
N LEU A 159 7.75 -6.11 -7.27
CA LEU A 159 8.20 -4.83 -7.80
C LEU A 159 7.00 -3.88 -7.81
N THR A 160 7.15 -2.74 -7.14
CA THR A 160 6.24 -1.62 -7.26
C THR A 160 6.87 -0.60 -8.21
N VAL A 161 6.06 -0.07 -9.13
CA VAL A 161 6.44 0.99 -10.07
C VAL A 161 5.51 2.18 -9.84
N GLN A 162 6.10 3.35 -9.74
CA GLN A 162 5.41 4.63 -9.61
C GLN A 162 5.81 5.53 -10.79
N PRO A 163 5.01 5.60 -11.86
CA PRO A 163 5.24 6.54 -12.95
C PRO A 163 4.84 7.97 -12.53
N PRO A 164 5.40 9.02 -13.15
CA PRO A 164 5.09 10.42 -12.88
C PRO A 164 3.74 10.83 -13.50
N THR A 165 2.64 10.38 -12.91
CA THR A 165 1.27 10.61 -13.41
C THR A 165 0.47 11.58 -12.55
N GLY A 166 1.01 11.98 -11.42
CA GLY A 166 0.39 12.91 -10.49
C GLY A 166 0.44 14.35 -10.99
N GLN A 167 -0.34 15.20 -10.34
CA GLN A 167 -0.31 16.62 -10.65
C GLN A 167 1.01 17.24 -10.20
N TYR A 168 1.73 17.80 -11.16
CA TYR A 168 3.01 18.47 -10.97
C TYR A 168 3.02 19.80 -11.71
N ASP A 169 3.58 20.82 -11.06
CA ASP A 169 3.77 22.15 -11.57
C ASP A 169 5.19 22.61 -11.16
N PRO A 170 6.12 22.75 -12.11
CA PRO A 170 7.51 23.05 -11.80
C PRO A 170 7.71 24.43 -11.15
N GLU A 171 6.77 25.35 -11.32
CA GLU A 171 6.81 26.65 -10.66
C GLU A 171 6.36 26.59 -9.18
N ARG A 172 5.95 25.40 -8.70
CA ARG A 172 5.52 25.16 -7.31
C ARG A 172 6.48 24.28 -6.57
N LEU A 173 6.90 24.75 -5.41
CA LEU A 173 7.76 24.00 -4.53
C LEU A 173 7.09 22.71 -4.01
N ILE A 174 5.80 22.77 -3.69
CA ILE A 174 5.06 21.66 -3.10
C ILE A 174 4.06 21.12 -4.13
N ASN A 175 4.27 19.89 -4.55
CA ASN A 175 3.49 19.17 -5.53
C ASN A 175 2.95 17.85 -4.96
N LEU A 176 1.85 17.34 -5.52
CA LEU A 176 1.27 16.04 -5.19
C LEU A 176 1.85 14.91 -6.04
N GLY A 177 2.23 15.20 -7.28
CA GLY A 177 3.05 14.34 -8.13
C GLY A 177 4.54 14.58 -7.89
N THR A 178 5.38 13.60 -8.21
CA THR A 178 6.83 13.66 -7.98
C THR A 178 7.66 14.00 -9.21
N ASN A 179 7.04 14.01 -10.38
CA ASN A 179 7.67 14.23 -11.71
C ASN A 179 8.89 13.33 -11.98
N ARG A 180 8.85 12.11 -11.45
CA ARG A 180 9.92 11.11 -11.65
C ARG A 180 9.38 9.70 -11.49
N TRP A 181 10.09 8.74 -12.07
CA TRP A 181 9.81 7.33 -11.84
C TRP A 181 10.33 6.88 -10.49
N GLY A 182 9.57 5.99 -9.84
CA GLY A 182 9.98 5.27 -8.64
C GLY A 182 9.87 3.76 -8.87
N PHE A 183 10.84 3.01 -8.36
CA PHE A 183 10.88 1.54 -8.45
C PHE A 183 11.20 0.98 -7.06
N LYS A 184 10.34 0.09 -6.55
CA LYS A 184 10.55 -0.56 -5.24
C LYS A 184 10.56 -2.07 -5.40
N PRO A 185 11.71 -2.72 -5.61
CA PRO A 185 11.86 -4.15 -5.37
C PRO A 185 11.68 -4.44 -3.87
N GLU A 186 11.03 -5.57 -3.56
CA GLU A 186 10.77 -6.01 -2.20
C GLU A 186 10.84 -7.54 -2.12
N VAL A 187 11.37 -8.04 -1.01
CA VAL A 187 11.31 -9.45 -0.62
C VAL A 187 10.48 -9.56 0.65
N GLY A 188 9.69 -10.62 0.75
CA GLY A 188 8.80 -10.83 1.89
C GLY A 188 8.72 -12.26 2.34
N LEU A 189 8.56 -12.43 3.65
CA LEU A 189 8.32 -13.69 4.33
C LEU A 189 7.07 -13.57 5.18
N SER A 190 6.16 -14.55 5.10
CA SER A 190 4.95 -14.66 5.91
C SER A 190 4.88 -16.05 6.54
N VAL A 191 4.86 -16.11 7.88
CA VAL A 191 4.89 -17.35 8.65
C VAL A 191 3.60 -17.47 9.46
N PRO A 192 2.76 -18.49 9.21
CA PRO A 192 1.58 -18.76 10.02
C PRO A 192 1.97 -19.50 11.32
N VAL A 193 1.48 -19.01 12.45
CA VAL A 193 1.67 -19.62 13.77
C VAL A 193 0.31 -19.66 14.49
N GLY A 194 -0.39 -20.79 14.45
CA GLY A 194 -1.76 -20.87 14.97
C GLY A 194 -2.71 -19.89 14.29
N GLY A 195 -3.30 -18.95 15.04
CA GLY A 195 -4.16 -17.88 14.53
C GLY A 195 -3.39 -16.67 14.00
N TRP A 196 -2.07 -16.60 14.23
CA TRP A 196 -1.20 -15.51 13.84
C TRP A 196 -0.62 -15.69 12.45
N PHE A 197 -0.29 -14.56 11.83
CA PHE A 197 0.68 -14.44 10.75
C PHE A 197 1.74 -13.44 11.18
N LEU A 198 2.99 -13.85 11.08
CA LEU A 198 4.16 -13.00 11.30
C LEU A 198 4.78 -12.73 9.94
N ASP A 199 4.84 -11.46 9.58
CA ASP A 199 5.34 -11.03 8.28
C ASP A 199 6.60 -10.20 8.49
N ALA A 200 7.60 -10.37 7.61
CA ALA A 200 8.80 -9.55 7.55
C ALA A 200 9.08 -9.21 6.08
N TYR A 201 9.27 -7.93 5.77
CA TYR A 201 9.55 -7.45 4.42
C TYR A 201 10.77 -6.54 4.42
N ALA A 202 11.56 -6.60 3.34
CA ALA A 202 12.68 -5.71 3.11
C ALA A 202 12.61 -5.17 1.68
N SER A 203 12.76 -3.87 1.53
CA SER A 203 12.66 -3.19 0.23
C SER A 203 13.55 -1.96 0.15
N ALA A 204 13.73 -1.45 -1.06
CA ALA A 204 14.34 -0.14 -1.28
C ALA A 204 13.65 0.55 -2.46
N TRP A 205 13.36 1.83 -2.31
CA TRP A 205 12.95 2.71 -3.41
C TRP A 205 14.19 3.22 -4.14
N PHE A 206 14.12 3.20 -5.46
CA PHE A 206 15.04 3.83 -6.40
C PHE A 206 14.27 4.83 -7.24
N PHE A 207 14.85 5.99 -7.47
CA PHE A 207 14.17 7.09 -8.16
C PHE A 207 14.98 7.54 -9.38
N THR A 208 14.30 7.95 -10.45
CA THR A 208 14.94 8.74 -11.51
C THR A 208 15.10 10.20 -11.08
N VAL A 209 15.84 10.95 -11.82
CA VAL A 209 15.99 12.40 -11.62
C VAL A 209 14.64 13.07 -11.94
N ASN A 210 14.27 14.09 -11.18
CA ASN A 210 13.31 15.11 -11.57
C ASN A 210 14.11 16.33 -12.05
N ASP A 211 14.12 16.57 -13.34
CA ASP A 211 14.88 17.61 -14.04
C ASP A 211 14.10 18.90 -14.26
N GLU A 212 12.89 18.96 -13.74
CA GLU A 212 12.03 20.16 -13.71
C GLU A 212 11.65 20.52 -12.28
N PHE A 213 12.59 20.37 -11.32
CA PHE A 213 12.30 20.71 -9.92
C PHE A 213 12.25 22.25 -9.76
N TYR A 214 11.52 22.71 -8.72
CA TYR A 214 11.35 24.11 -8.42
C TYR A 214 12.69 24.90 -8.40
N PRO A 215 12.77 26.05 -9.07
CA PRO A 215 11.73 26.84 -9.75
C PRO A 215 11.50 26.46 -11.24
N GLY A 216 11.71 25.23 -11.65
CA GLY A 216 11.39 24.69 -12.97
C GLY A 216 12.59 24.31 -13.81
N GLU A 217 13.80 24.68 -13.44
CA GLU A 217 15.04 24.40 -14.15
C GLU A 217 16.04 23.57 -13.33
N ALA A 218 15.73 23.29 -12.05
CA ALA A 218 16.60 22.55 -11.17
C ALA A 218 16.43 21.02 -11.32
N ALA A 219 17.51 20.29 -11.14
CA ALA A 219 17.51 18.83 -11.16
C ALA A 219 17.59 18.26 -9.73
N ARG A 220 16.53 17.56 -9.30
CA ARG A 220 16.51 16.88 -8.01
C ARG A 220 16.82 15.40 -8.17
N ARG A 221 17.87 14.95 -7.49
CA ARG A 221 18.26 13.55 -7.35
C ARG A 221 17.92 13.07 -5.96
N GLN A 222 17.62 11.78 -5.80
CA GLN A 222 17.43 11.17 -4.48
C GLN A 222 18.08 9.80 -4.45
N ASP A 223 18.84 9.56 -3.41
CA ASP A 223 19.46 8.28 -3.11
C ASP A 223 18.42 7.23 -2.72
N PRO A 224 18.75 5.94 -2.81
CA PRO A 224 17.84 4.88 -2.46
C PRO A 224 17.33 5.00 -1.01
N LEU A 225 16.02 4.82 -0.82
CA LEU A 225 15.38 4.78 0.49
C LEU A 225 15.02 3.33 0.84
N ALA A 226 15.79 2.76 1.78
CA ALA A 226 15.56 1.41 2.27
C ALA A 226 14.42 1.37 3.30
N SER A 227 13.72 0.24 3.38
CA SER A 227 12.77 -0.03 4.46
C SER A 227 12.79 -1.50 4.90
N VAL A 228 12.55 -1.70 6.20
CA VAL A 228 12.33 -3.02 6.80
C VAL A 228 11.02 -2.95 7.57
N GLN A 229 10.11 -3.90 7.28
CA GLN A 229 8.79 -3.95 7.89
C GLN A 229 8.62 -5.26 8.65
N GLY A 230 7.95 -5.17 9.80
CA GLY A 230 7.50 -6.30 10.59
C GLY A 230 6.02 -6.16 10.92
N HIS A 231 5.25 -7.25 10.74
CA HIS A 231 3.83 -7.25 11.04
C HIS A 231 3.46 -8.49 11.83
N ALA A 232 2.61 -8.32 12.84
CA ALA A 232 2.01 -9.42 13.58
C ALA A 232 0.50 -9.31 13.47
N SER A 233 -0.15 -10.23 12.76
CA SER A 233 -1.58 -10.19 12.57
C SER A 233 -2.28 -11.44 13.09
N TYR A 234 -3.43 -11.27 13.77
CA TYR A 234 -4.23 -12.35 14.32
C TYR A 234 -5.60 -12.44 13.64
N THR A 235 -5.99 -13.63 13.22
CA THR A 235 -7.29 -13.91 12.60
C THR A 235 -8.23 -14.59 13.59
N PHE A 236 -9.35 -13.96 13.88
CA PHE A 236 -10.42 -14.49 14.74
C PHE A 236 -11.26 -15.55 14.03
N LYS A 237 -12.06 -16.30 14.80
CA LYS A 237 -13.02 -17.27 14.24
C LYS A 237 -14.07 -16.61 13.34
N SER A 238 -14.42 -15.35 13.59
CA SER A 238 -15.30 -14.52 12.75
C SER A 238 -14.68 -14.15 11.39
N ARG A 239 -13.40 -14.46 11.17
CA ARG A 239 -12.57 -14.03 10.03
C ARG A 239 -12.21 -12.54 10.05
N ALA A 240 -12.65 -11.78 11.03
CA ALA A 240 -12.03 -10.51 11.31
C ALA A 240 -10.56 -10.73 11.67
N TRP A 241 -9.71 -9.76 11.38
CA TRP A 241 -8.32 -9.82 11.80
C TRP A 241 -7.84 -8.43 12.24
N VAL A 242 -6.84 -8.45 13.09
CA VAL A 242 -6.13 -7.28 13.56
C VAL A 242 -4.65 -7.44 13.27
N ALA A 243 -3.94 -6.35 13.05
CA ALA A 243 -2.49 -6.36 12.91
C ALA A 243 -1.88 -5.24 13.74
N PHE A 244 -0.66 -5.49 14.20
CA PHE A 244 0.28 -4.50 14.67
C PHE A 244 1.44 -4.45 13.67
N ASP A 245 1.84 -3.24 13.32
CA ASP A 245 2.75 -2.96 12.22
C ASP A 245 3.91 -2.09 12.72
N ALA A 246 5.13 -2.39 12.31
CA ALA A 246 6.32 -1.58 12.56
C ALA A 246 7.16 -1.49 11.29
N THR A 247 7.62 -0.30 10.94
CA THR A 247 8.49 -0.09 9.78
C THR A 247 9.61 0.87 10.12
N TRP A 248 10.83 0.48 9.76
CA TRP A 248 11.99 1.34 9.77
C TRP A 248 12.34 1.77 8.36
N TYR A 249 12.75 3.05 8.20
CA TYR A 249 13.21 3.64 6.95
C TYR A 249 14.61 4.22 7.14
N GLY A 250 15.46 4.10 6.11
CA GLY A 250 16.80 4.66 6.15
C GLY A 250 17.38 4.95 4.76
N GLY A 251 18.07 6.07 4.62
CA GLY A 251 18.62 6.56 3.35
C GLY A 251 17.80 7.69 2.77
N GLY A 252 17.74 7.80 1.44
CA GLY A 252 16.88 8.75 0.73
C GLY A 252 17.34 10.21 0.82
N GLU A 253 18.63 10.44 0.98
CA GLU A 253 19.25 11.75 0.84
C GLU A 253 18.89 12.35 -0.52
N SER A 254 18.57 13.62 -0.59
CA SER A 254 18.27 14.29 -1.85
C SER A 254 19.19 15.47 -2.07
N THR A 255 19.51 15.72 -3.33
CA THR A 255 20.35 16.82 -3.77
C THR A 255 19.66 17.56 -4.89
N VAL A 256 19.64 18.88 -4.83
CA VAL A 256 19.13 19.74 -5.89
C VAL A 256 20.33 20.41 -6.56
N ASP A 257 20.50 20.17 -7.87
CA ASP A 257 21.66 20.56 -8.67
C ASP A 257 22.98 20.13 -8.01
N ASP A 258 23.87 21.10 -7.74
CA ASP A 258 25.15 20.90 -7.05
C ASP A 258 25.10 21.36 -5.58
N GLY A 259 23.89 21.48 -5.01
CA GLY A 259 23.66 21.91 -3.63
C GLY A 259 24.08 20.85 -2.59
N GLU A 260 24.05 21.23 -1.32
CA GLU A 260 24.31 20.30 -0.22
C GLU A 260 23.20 19.24 -0.12
N PRO A 261 23.57 17.96 0.10
CA PRO A 261 22.58 16.92 0.27
C PRO A 261 21.68 17.16 1.48
N SER A 262 20.42 16.78 1.37
CA SER A 262 19.50 16.74 2.51
C SER A 262 19.99 15.74 3.56
N ALA A 263 19.49 15.87 4.78
CA ALA A 263 19.81 14.90 5.83
C ALA A 263 19.26 13.51 5.48
N ARG A 264 20.08 12.49 5.75
CA ARG A 264 19.71 11.09 5.61
C ARG A 264 18.51 10.76 6.50
N GLN A 265 17.47 10.16 5.91
CA GLN A 265 16.30 9.71 6.68
C GLN A 265 16.69 8.54 7.61
N SER A 266 16.20 8.59 8.84
CA SER A 266 16.22 7.48 9.79
C SER A 266 15.00 7.60 10.68
N SER A 267 13.92 6.92 10.32
CA SER A 267 12.65 7.02 11.01
C SER A 267 12.03 5.65 11.23
N THR A 268 11.28 5.51 12.33
CA THR A 268 10.49 4.32 12.64
C THR A 268 9.04 4.72 12.78
N ARG A 269 8.15 3.95 12.20
CA ARG A 269 6.70 4.12 12.31
C ARG A 269 6.08 2.89 12.93
N PHE A 270 5.03 3.11 13.71
CA PHE A 270 4.15 2.06 14.20
C PHE A 270 2.74 2.26 13.69
N GLY A 271 2.03 1.16 13.52
CA GLY A 271 0.66 1.20 13.06
C GLY A 271 -0.15 0.01 13.54
N GLY A 272 -1.43 0.10 13.26
CA GLY A 272 -2.37 -0.98 13.52
C GLY A 272 -3.46 -1.01 12.46
N THR A 273 -3.89 -2.21 12.15
CA THR A 273 -4.94 -2.46 11.15
C THR A 273 -6.00 -3.38 11.72
N VAL A 274 -7.27 -3.05 11.48
CA VAL A 274 -8.42 -3.91 11.77
C VAL A 274 -9.18 -4.15 10.48
N SER A 275 -9.49 -5.40 10.16
CA SER A 275 -10.32 -5.75 9.01
C SER A 275 -11.50 -6.61 9.45
N ILE A 276 -12.70 -6.17 9.07
CA ILE A 276 -13.97 -6.77 9.46
C ILE A 276 -14.72 -7.22 8.19
N PRO A 277 -14.96 -8.51 7.99
CA PRO A 277 -15.80 -8.99 6.90
C PRO A 277 -17.26 -8.62 7.17
N ILE A 278 -17.92 -7.92 6.24
CA ILE A 278 -19.34 -7.57 6.29
C ILE A 278 -20.16 -8.68 5.64
N THR A 279 -19.68 -9.17 4.51
CA THR A 279 -20.27 -10.28 3.75
C THR A 279 -19.18 -11.27 3.32
N ALA A 280 -19.55 -12.30 2.58
CA ALA A 280 -18.58 -13.21 1.98
C ALA A 280 -17.66 -12.53 0.93
N ARG A 281 -18.00 -11.35 0.45
CA ARG A 281 -17.28 -10.63 -0.62
C ARG A 281 -16.86 -9.21 -0.24
N GLN A 282 -17.27 -8.73 0.93
CA GLN A 282 -17.03 -7.35 1.33
C GLN A 282 -16.40 -7.29 2.71
N SER A 283 -15.48 -6.38 2.88
CA SER A 283 -14.88 -6.06 4.17
C SER A 283 -14.67 -4.56 4.33
N ILE A 284 -14.67 -4.12 5.57
CA ILE A 284 -14.18 -2.80 5.96
C ILE A 284 -12.82 -2.98 6.62
N LYS A 285 -11.90 -2.08 6.32
CA LYS A 285 -10.59 -2.00 6.94
C LYS A 285 -10.40 -0.61 7.54
N ILE A 286 -9.91 -0.57 8.77
CA ILE A 286 -9.49 0.64 9.46
C ILE A 286 -8.02 0.48 9.75
N ALA A 287 -7.23 1.48 9.39
CA ALA A 287 -5.80 1.50 9.66
C ALA A 287 -5.40 2.86 10.24
N ALA A 288 -4.48 2.85 11.19
CA ALA A 288 -3.88 4.06 11.73
C ALA A 288 -2.38 3.83 11.93
N SER A 289 -1.59 4.90 11.74
CA SER A 289 -0.15 4.86 11.97
C SER A 289 0.38 6.18 12.47
N THR A 290 1.50 6.13 13.20
CA THR A 290 2.21 7.29 13.73
C THR A 290 3.71 7.11 13.59
N GLY A 291 4.46 8.19 13.41
CA GLY A 291 5.91 8.20 13.55
C GLY A 291 6.28 8.10 15.04
N ALA A 292 7.16 7.18 15.40
CA ALA A 292 7.56 6.97 16.79
C ALA A 292 8.95 7.51 17.12
N SER A 293 9.79 7.66 16.12
CA SER A 293 11.14 8.20 16.28
C SER A 293 11.62 8.71 14.93
N ALA A 294 11.47 9.98 14.69
CA ALA A 294 12.08 10.66 13.56
C ALA A 294 13.34 11.38 14.05
N ARG A 295 14.50 10.77 13.91
CA ARG A 295 15.77 11.50 14.07
C ARG A 295 15.94 12.48 12.90
N THR A 296 15.49 12.07 11.74
CA THR A 296 15.46 12.85 10.51
C THR A 296 14.40 12.22 9.61
N GLY A 297 13.43 12.97 9.16
CA GLY A 297 12.36 12.48 8.31
C GLY A 297 11.02 13.08 8.69
N SER A 298 10.03 12.84 7.84
CA SER A 298 8.67 13.31 8.07
C SER A 298 8.01 12.53 9.20
N ASP A 299 7.41 13.25 10.16
CA ASP A 299 6.63 12.66 11.25
C ASP A 299 5.15 13.00 11.06
N PHE A 300 4.36 12.00 10.67
CA PHE A 300 2.91 12.21 10.53
C PHE A 300 2.11 11.03 11.02
N ASN A 301 0.90 11.40 11.46
CA ASN A 301 -0.16 10.50 11.82
C ASN A 301 -1.08 10.29 10.63
N THR A 302 -1.45 9.05 10.37
CA THR A 302 -2.38 8.71 9.28
C THR A 302 -3.50 7.86 9.83
N ALA A 303 -4.73 8.15 9.43
CA ALA A 303 -5.90 7.31 9.67
C ALA A 303 -6.65 7.06 8.37
N LEU A 304 -7.01 5.81 8.11
CA LEU A 304 -7.66 5.37 6.86
C LEU A 304 -8.86 4.48 7.17
N LEU A 305 -9.92 4.66 6.40
CA LEU A 305 -11.08 3.79 6.33
C LEU A 305 -11.22 3.30 4.88
N ALA A 306 -11.22 1.99 4.67
CA ALA A 306 -11.35 1.38 3.36
C ALA A 306 -12.52 0.40 3.31
N TRP A 307 -13.22 0.38 2.20
CA TRP A 307 -14.17 -0.66 1.80
C TRP A 307 -13.55 -1.47 0.67
N GLN A 308 -13.62 -2.80 0.76
CA GLN A 308 -13.10 -3.72 -0.22
C GLN A 308 -14.19 -4.66 -0.71
N PHE A 309 -14.24 -4.90 -2.02
CA PHE A 309 -15.10 -5.89 -2.67
C PHE A 309 -14.25 -6.90 -3.43
N THR A 310 -14.64 -8.20 -3.35
CA THR A 310 -13.91 -9.32 -3.92
C THR A 310 -14.83 -10.18 -4.75
N TRP A 311 -14.38 -10.60 -5.94
CA TRP A 311 -15.09 -11.57 -6.78
C TRP A 311 -14.13 -12.50 -7.50
N PHE A 312 -14.63 -13.61 -8.03
CA PHE A 312 -13.86 -14.57 -8.83
C PHE A 312 -14.23 -14.46 -10.29
N ASP A 313 -13.29 -14.75 -11.18
CA ASP A 313 -13.57 -14.95 -12.58
C ASP A 313 -14.63 -16.05 -12.76
N ARG A 314 -15.44 -15.92 -13.77
CA ARG A 314 -16.35 -17.00 -14.15
C ARG A 314 -15.51 -18.17 -14.66
N PRO A 315 -15.79 -19.44 -14.24
CA PRO A 315 -15.17 -20.58 -14.87
C PRO A 315 -15.39 -20.51 -16.40
N PRO A 316 -14.39 -20.88 -17.22
CA PRO A 316 -14.64 -21.00 -18.65
C PRO A 316 -15.84 -21.93 -18.87
N ALA A 317 -16.74 -21.54 -19.77
CA ALA A 317 -17.85 -22.38 -20.15
C ALA A 317 -17.29 -23.74 -20.59
N ARG A 318 -17.80 -24.84 -20.04
CA ARG A 318 -17.45 -26.17 -20.54
C ARG A 318 -17.82 -26.16 -22.02
N GLN A 319 -16.81 -26.25 -22.89
CA GLN A 319 -17.06 -26.53 -24.28
C GLN A 319 -17.80 -27.89 -24.36
N PRO A 320 -18.86 -28.00 -25.15
CA PRO A 320 -19.65 -29.23 -25.28
C PRO A 320 -18.83 -30.36 -25.88
#